data_8e8819aabcc227ada0866f14630dd2d6
#
_entry.id   8e8819aabcc227ada0866f14630dd2d6
#
_cell.length_a   1.000
_cell.length_b   1.000
_cell.length_c   1.000
_cell.angle_alpha   90.00
_cell.angle_beta   90.00
_cell.angle_gamma   90.00
#
_symmetry.space_group_name_H-M   'P 1'
#
loop_
_entity.id
_entity.type
_entity.pdbx_description
1 polymer ?
#
loop_
_entity_poly.entity_id
_entity_poly.type
_entity_poly.pdbx_seq_one_letter_code
_entity_poly.pdbx_strand_id
1 'polypeptide(L)'
;SGKDKALQKRIMEEGADCVGDLYITADAGRLGAFQAKGMLQKAGWSKAIKNVVPSQFRSAQWTGIAKRARIIYYSPERVSANELNGMTYEGLADPKWKGRLVIRKSNNIYNQSLVASLVKNNGKNSTANWAKLVVANMARTPKGNDRAQIMAVAAGEADIAVANTYYHALMLSGKKGAEQQ
;
A
#
# COMPACT_ATOMS: atom_id res chain seq x y z
N SER A 1 -13.17 11.41 -15.01
CA SER A 1 -12.69 10.32 -14.14
C SER A 1 -11.69 9.43 -14.88
N GLY A 2 -10.80 8.75 -14.18
CA GLY A 2 -9.79 7.91 -14.81
C GLY A 2 -8.96 7.14 -13.77
N LYS A 3 -7.97 6.37 -14.24
CA LYS A 3 -7.01 5.70 -13.34
C LYS A 3 -6.12 6.77 -12.68
N ASP A 4 -5.91 6.67 -11.38
CA ASP A 4 -5.17 7.64 -10.55
C ASP A 4 -3.85 8.13 -11.17
N LYS A 5 -3.05 7.24 -11.77
CA LYS A 5 -1.78 7.61 -12.40
C LYS A 5 -1.97 8.48 -13.65
N ALA A 6 -3.01 8.19 -14.45
CA ALA A 6 -3.33 8.97 -15.64
C ALA A 6 -3.87 10.35 -15.27
N LEU A 7 -4.75 10.42 -14.25
CA LEU A 7 -5.25 11.70 -13.72
C LEU A 7 -4.12 12.55 -13.13
N GLN A 8 -3.22 11.94 -12.37
CA GLN A 8 -2.06 12.65 -11.85
C GLN A 8 -1.21 13.25 -12.98
N LYS A 9 -0.91 12.46 -14.03
CA LYS A 9 -0.15 12.91 -15.18
C LYS A 9 -0.87 14.07 -15.87
N ARG A 10 -2.15 13.92 -16.17
CA ARG A 10 -2.98 14.94 -16.81
C ARG A 10 -2.98 16.25 -16.04
N ILE A 11 -3.24 16.23 -14.72
CA ILE A 11 -3.22 17.43 -13.88
C ILE A 11 -1.84 18.11 -13.90
N MET A 12 -0.75 17.34 -13.92
CA MET A 12 0.60 17.87 -14.01
C MET A 12 0.91 18.51 -15.37
N GLU A 13 0.31 18.00 -16.46
CA GLU A 13 0.45 18.54 -17.81
C GLU A 13 -0.40 19.79 -18.02
N GLU A 14 -1.63 19.81 -17.49
CA GLU A 14 -2.54 20.96 -17.56
C GLU A 14 -2.07 22.13 -16.68
N GLY A 15 -1.40 21.85 -15.57
CA GLY A 15 -0.85 22.88 -14.68
C GLY A 15 -1.90 23.88 -14.20
N ALA A 16 -1.71 25.17 -14.52
CA ALA A 16 -2.63 26.25 -14.14
C ALA A 16 -3.96 26.21 -14.91
N ASP A 17 -4.01 25.56 -16.06
CA ASP A 17 -5.21 25.43 -16.90
C ASP A 17 -6.07 24.21 -16.50
N CYS A 18 -5.70 23.52 -15.43
CA CYS A 18 -6.47 22.39 -14.92
C CYS A 18 -7.86 22.85 -14.46
N VAL A 19 -8.89 22.31 -15.10
CA VAL A 19 -10.31 22.62 -14.80
C VAL A 19 -10.85 21.85 -13.58
N GLY A 20 -10.05 21.05 -12.92
CA GLY A 20 -10.45 20.23 -11.77
C GLY A 20 -10.26 20.95 -10.45
N ASP A 21 -11.34 21.16 -9.71
CA ASP A 21 -11.31 21.78 -8.39
C ASP A 21 -10.87 20.84 -7.27
N LEU A 22 -11.12 19.54 -7.44
CA LEU A 22 -10.88 18.54 -6.42
C LEU A 22 -10.24 17.28 -7.00
N TYR A 23 -9.15 16.83 -6.39
CA TYR A 23 -8.51 15.57 -6.71
C TYR A 23 -8.62 14.56 -5.56
N ILE A 24 -9.33 13.45 -5.79
CA ILE A 24 -9.45 12.35 -4.84
C ILE A 24 -8.60 11.19 -5.36
N THR A 25 -7.70 10.71 -4.54
CA THR A 25 -6.78 9.61 -4.91
C THR A 25 -6.56 8.63 -3.76
N ALA A 26 -6.14 7.44 -4.12
CA ALA A 26 -5.63 6.47 -3.17
C ALA A 26 -4.17 6.79 -2.85
N ASP A 27 -3.87 6.96 -1.56
CA ASP A 27 -2.53 7.19 -1.02
C ASP A 27 -2.05 8.65 -1.02
N ALA A 28 -1.55 9.09 0.13
CA ALA A 28 -1.08 10.45 0.36
C ALA A 28 0.21 10.80 -0.43
N GLY A 29 0.95 9.80 -0.91
CA GLY A 29 2.17 10.04 -1.69
C GLY A 29 1.95 10.85 -2.96
N ARG A 30 0.79 10.68 -3.62
CA ARG A 30 0.42 11.50 -4.79
C ARG A 30 0.07 12.92 -4.41
N LEU A 31 -0.64 13.12 -3.30
CA LEU A 31 -0.97 14.44 -2.77
C LEU A 31 0.30 15.19 -2.34
N GLY A 32 1.24 14.50 -1.69
CA GLY A 32 2.54 15.04 -1.35
C GLY A 32 3.35 15.47 -2.58
N ALA A 33 3.28 14.73 -3.70
CA ALA A 33 3.93 15.11 -4.95
C ALA A 33 3.35 16.40 -5.54
N PHE A 34 2.02 16.59 -5.51
CA PHE A 34 1.37 17.84 -5.92
C PHE A 34 1.71 18.99 -4.98
N GLN A 35 1.70 18.74 -3.67
CA GLN A 35 2.09 19.72 -2.65
C GLN A 35 3.52 20.23 -2.86
N ALA A 36 4.46 19.32 -3.10
CA ALA A 36 5.87 19.66 -3.36
C ALA A 36 6.07 20.52 -4.62
N LYS A 37 5.15 20.42 -5.59
CA LYS A 37 5.14 21.24 -6.82
C LYS A 37 4.32 22.52 -6.70
N GLY A 38 3.75 22.83 -5.54
CA GLY A 38 2.91 24.01 -5.36
C GLY A 38 1.55 23.96 -6.08
N MET A 39 1.09 22.79 -6.50
CA MET A 39 -0.12 22.60 -7.30
C MET A 39 -1.40 22.49 -6.45
N LEU A 40 -1.30 22.51 -5.15
CA LEU A 40 -2.44 22.44 -4.24
C LEU A 40 -2.63 23.76 -3.50
N GLN A 41 -3.85 24.25 -3.44
CA GLN A 41 -4.22 25.41 -2.66
C GLN A 41 -4.40 25.08 -1.18
N LYS A 42 -4.23 26.06 -0.30
CA LYS A 42 -4.57 25.92 1.12
C LYS A 42 -6.08 25.79 1.27
N ALA A 43 -6.52 24.76 1.98
CA ALA A 43 -7.94 24.42 2.13
C ALA A 43 -8.43 24.86 3.47
N GLY A 44 -8.39 25.78 4.11
CA GLY A 44 -8.95 26.30 5.39
C GLY A 44 -9.80 25.30 6.17
N TRP A 45 -9.28 24.11 6.47
CA TRP A 45 -10.02 23.01 7.09
C TRP A 45 -10.85 23.44 8.30
N SER A 46 -12.12 23.08 8.31
CA SER A 46 -13.03 23.36 9.42
C SER A 46 -12.58 22.71 10.74
N LYS A 47 -13.05 23.21 11.85
CA LYS A 47 -12.81 22.63 13.17
C LYS A 47 -13.27 21.16 13.23
N ALA A 48 -14.40 20.85 12.59
CA ALA A 48 -14.93 19.48 12.51
C ALA A 48 -13.91 18.53 11.86
N ILE A 49 -13.35 18.87 10.70
CA ILE A 49 -12.32 18.05 10.04
C ILE A 49 -11.07 17.93 10.93
N LYS A 50 -10.63 19.02 11.55
CA LYS A 50 -9.45 19.01 12.42
C LYS A 50 -9.63 18.11 13.66
N ASN A 51 -10.83 17.99 14.16
CA ASN A 51 -11.16 17.14 15.31
C ASN A 51 -11.24 15.66 14.95
N VAL A 52 -11.67 15.32 13.72
CA VAL A 52 -11.89 13.92 13.28
C VAL A 52 -10.67 13.33 12.59
N VAL A 53 -9.93 14.13 11.80
CA VAL A 53 -8.77 13.66 11.06
C VAL A 53 -7.49 13.98 11.83
N PRO A 54 -6.73 12.96 12.30
CA PRO A 54 -5.45 13.19 13.00
C PRO A 54 -4.45 13.97 12.14
N SER A 55 -3.59 14.75 12.76
CA SER A 55 -2.65 15.65 12.08
C SER A 55 -1.73 14.95 11.09
N GLN A 56 -1.33 13.70 11.36
CA GLN A 56 -0.50 12.91 10.46
C GLN A 56 -1.22 12.49 9.16
N PHE A 57 -2.55 12.61 9.09
CA PHE A 57 -3.36 12.28 7.91
C PHE A 57 -3.94 13.52 7.21
N ARG A 58 -3.39 14.68 7.48
CA ARG A 58 -3.77 15.96 6.82
C ARG A 58 -2.60 16.92 6.73
N SER A 59 -2.68 17.83 5.78
CA SER A 59 -1.82 19.01 5.69
C SER A 59 -2.68 20.28 5.56
N ALA A 60 -2.06 21.43 5.31
CA ALA A 60 -2.81 22.64 4.97
C ALA A 60 -3.56 22.52 3.62
N GLN A 61 -3.19 21.59 2.76
CA GLN A 61 -3.60 21.50 1.36
C GLN A 61 -4.36 20.22 1.02
N TRP A 62 -4.32 19.20 1.86
CA TRP A 62 -5.05 17.95 1.66
C TRP A 62 -5.45 17.31 2.99
N THR A 63 -6.45 16.43 2.95
CA THR A 63 -6.92 15.67 4.10
C THR A 63 -7.24 14.22 3.72
N GLY A 64 -6.98 13.29 4.63
CA GLY A 64 -7.42 11.91 4.52
C GLY A 64 -8.93 11.80 4.76
N ILE A 65 -9.61 11.00 3.95
CA ILE A 65 -11.04 10.68 4.10
C ILE A 65 -11.29 9.24 4.52
N ALA A 66 -10.30 8.38 4.35
CA ALA A 66 -10.31 6.99 4.79
C ALA A 66 -8.88 6.50 5.06
N LYS A 67 -8.72 5.57 5.98
CA LYS A 67 -7.45 4.87 6.22
C LYS A 67 -7.59 3.38 5.97
N ARG A 68 -6.50 2.74 5.61
CA ARG A 68 -6.38 1.30 5.40
C ARG A 68 -5.03 0.83 5.91
N ALA A 69 -4.96 -0.41 6.34
CA ALA A 69 -3.71 -1.04 6.70
C ALA A 69 -3.22 -1.94 5.56
N ARG A 70 -1.91 -1.97 5.37
CA ARG A 70 -1.24 -3.00 4.61
C ARG A 70 -0.74 -4.02 5.61
N ILE A 71 -1.10 -5.28 5.48
CA ILE A 71 -0.83 -6.30 6.49
C ILE A 71 -0.17 -7.52 5.87
N ILE A 72 0.34 -8.38 6.72
CA ILE A 72 0.85 -9.69 6.35
C ILE A 72 -0.29 -10.69 6.49
N TYR A 73 -0.67 -11.33 5.40
CA TYR A 73 -1.56 -12.48 5.36
C TYR A 73 -0.75 -13.75 5.47
N TYR A 74 -1.30 -14.78 6.08
CA TYR A 74 -0.65 -16.07 6.19
C TYR A 74 -1.64 -17.23 6.12
N SER A 75 -1.15 -18.42 5.79
CA SER A 75 -1.91 -19.66 5.89
C SER A 75 -1.75 -20.24 7.30
N PRO A 76 -2.81 -20.40 8.09
CA PRO A 76 -2.70 -21.00 9.43
C PRO A 76 -2.33 -22.48 9.41
N GLU A 77 -2.48 -23.17 8.28
CA GLU A 77 -2.08 -24.55 8.10
C GLU A 77 -0.56 -24.73 7.88
N ARG A 78 0.10 -23.68 7.33
CA ARG A 78 1.52 -23.74 6.92
C ARG A 78 2.44 -22.81 7.72
N VAL A 79 1.86 -21.90 8.50
CA VAL A 79 2.60 -20.94 9.34
C VAL A 79 2.02 -20.98 10.73
N SER A 80 2.82 -21.35 11.69
CA SER A 80 2.43 -21.38 13.10
C SER A 80 2.39 -19.98 13.71
N ALA A 81 1.60 -19.80 14.76
CA ALA A 81 1.56 -18.55 15.53
C ALA A 81 2.95 -18.18 16.09
N ASN A 82 3.76 -19.17 16.45
CA ASN A 82 5.13 -18.95 16.96
C ASN A 82 6.05 -18.34 15.88
N GLU A 83 5.91 -18.73 14.61
CA GLU A 83 6.68 -18.14 13.50
C GLU A 83 6.35 -16.66 13.29
N LEU A 84 5.14 -16.22 13.68
CA LEU A 84 4.66 -14.86 13.53
C LEU A 84 4.87 -14.00 14.78
N ASN A 85 5.32 -14.58 15.89
CA ASN A 85 5.51 -13.82 17.12
C ASN A 85 6.50 -12.68 16.90
N GLY A 86 6.06 -11.44 17.19
CA GLY A 86 6.86 -10.23 16.95
C GLY A 86 7.08 -9.88 15.46
N MET A 87 6.34 -10.49 14.54
CA MET A 87 6.49 -10.27 13.09
C MET A 87 6.21 -8.83 12.70
N THR A 88 7.20 -8.20 12.09
CA THR A 88 7.13 -6.87 11.50
C THR A 88 7.40 -6.95 9.99
N TYR A 89 7.36 -5.81 9.29
CA TYR A 89 7.77 -5.77 7.88
C TYR A 89 9.26 -6.10 7.69
N GLU A 90 10.10 -5.73 8.66
CA GLU A 90 11.51 -6.04 8.66
C GLU A 90 11.74 -7.56 8.69
N GLY A 91 10.91 -8.27 9.44
CA GLY A 91 10.94 -9.74 9.55
C GLY A 91 10.64 -10.48 8.23
N LEU A 92 10.09 -9.82 7.21
CA LEU A 92 9.93 -10.40 5.86
C LEU A 92 11.28 -10.70 5.18
N ALA A 93 12.36 -10.10 5.64
CA ALA A 93 13.72 -10.34 5.17
C ALA A 93 14.38 -11.60 5.77
N ASP A 94 13.76 -12.21 6.77
CA ASP A 94 14.26 -13.43 7.41
C ASP A 94 14.34 -14.58 6.39
N PRO A 95 15.49 -15.31 6.27
CA PRO A 95 15.63 -16.45 5.37
C PRO A 95 14.61 -17.58 5.56
N LYS A 96 13.95 -17.67 6.72
CA LYS A 96 12.86 -18.64 6.94
C LYS A 96 11.69 -18.50 5.96
N TRP A 97 11.54 -17.32 5.34
CA TRP A 97 10.52 -17.03 4.34
C TRP A 97 10.94 -17.32 2.91
N LYS A 98 12.12 -17.90 2.69
CA LYS A 98 12.62 -18.23 1.34
C LYS A 98 11.66 -19.17 0.61
N GLY A 99 11.16 -18.72 -0.57
CA GLY A 99 10.18 -19.46 -1.36
C GLY A 99 8.76 -19.46 -0.77
N ARG A 100 8.50 -18.69 0.29
CA ARG A 100 7.23 -18.71 1.03
C ARG A 100 6.47 -17.38 0.98
N LEU A 101 7.06 -16.33 0.40
CA LEU A 101 6.51 -14.96 0.36
C LEU A 101 6.03 -14.59 -1.04
N VAL A 102 4.84 -13.96 -1.13
CA VAL A 102 4.39 -13.27 -2.33
C VAL A 102 4.01 -11.82 -2.04
N ILE A 103 4.36 -10.95 -2.98
CA ILE A 103 4.03 -9.53 -2.95
C ILE A 103 3.79 -9.04 -4.38
N ARG A 104 2.96 -8.02 -4.56
CA ARG A 104 2.74 -7.42 -5.87
C ARG A 104 3.94 -6.61 -6.35
N LYS A 105 3.94 -6.21 -7.63
CA LYS A 105 5.04 -5.44 -8.25
C LYS A 105 5.35 -4.13 -7.49
N SER A 106 6.64 -3.78 -7.45
CA SER A 106 7.17 -2.59 -6.77
C SER A 106 6.72 -1.25 -7.37
N ASN A 107 6.27 -1.22 -8.62
CA ASN A 107 5.73 -0.02 -9.27
C ASN A 107 4.33 0.38 -8.77
N ASN A 108 3.75 -0.37 -7.87
CA ASN A 108 2.47 -0.04 -7.26
C ASN A 108 2.63 0.92 -6.09
N ILE A 109 1.74 1.92 -6.01
CA ILE A 109 1.80 2.97 -4.99
C ILE A 109 1.78 2.42 -3.55
N TYR A 110 1.09 1.30 -3.27
CA TYR A 110 1.03 0.73 -1.92
C TYR A 110 2.38 0.16 -1.47
N ASN A 111 3.12 -0.50 -2.37
CA ASN A 111 4.48 -0.95 -2.07
C ASN A 111 5.45 0.23 -1.99
N GLN A 112 5.29 1.24 -2.83
CA GLN A 112 6.11 2.46 -2.77
C GLN A 112 5.94 3.18 -1.44
N SER A 113 4.70 3.30 -0.93
CA SER A 113 4.42 3.89 0.37
C SER A 113 4.97 3.06 1.54
N LEU A 114 4.88 1.73 1.46
CA LEU A 114 5.51 0.84 2.44
C LEU A 114 7.03 1.05 2.47
N VAL A 115 7.68 1.02 1.32
CA VAL A 115 9.14 1.22 1.21
C VAL A 115 9.52 2.62 1.69
N ALA A 116 8.75 3.66 1.35
CA ALA A 116 9.00 5.03 1.82
C ALA A 116 8.89 5.14 3.35
N SER A 117 7.93 4.44 3.97
CA SER A 117 7.82 4.35 5.42
C SER A 117 9.04 3.69 6.06
N LEU A 118 9.52 2.58 5.49
CA LEU A 118 10.73 1.91 5.96
C LEU A 118 11.98 2.78 5.79
N VAL A 119 12.09 3.51 4.67
CA VAL A 119 13.20 4.47 4.46
C VAL A 119 13.18 5.56 5.51
N LYS A 120 12.00 6.09 5.86
CA LYS A 120 11.86 7.13 6.87
C LYS A 120 12.26 6.64 8.27
N ASN A 121 11.90 5.40 8.62
CA ASN A 121 12.11 4.88 9.96
C ASN A 121 13.47 4.20 10.13
N ASN A 122 13.98 3.51 9.11
CA ASN A 122 15.16 2.64 9.19
C ASN A 122 16.33 3.13 8.33
N GLY A 123 16.14 4.21 7.56
CA GLY A 123 17.13 4.74 6.64
C GLY A 123 17.21 4.00 5.29
N LYS A 124 17.81 4.69 4.31
CA LYS A 124 17.86 4.23 2.92
C LYS A 124 18.63 2.93 2.73
N ASN A 125 19.82 2.82 3.35
CA ASN A 125 20.72 1.67 3.15
C ASN A 125 20.12 0.39 3.77
N SER A 126 19.60 0.48 4.99
CA SER A 126 18.92 -0.62 5.67
C SER A 126 17.71 -1.11 4.88
N THR A 127 16.88 -0.18 4.39
CA THR A 127 15.70 -0.50 3.57
C THR A 127 16.09 -1.11 2.22
N ALA A 128 17.18 -0.66 1.60
CA ALA A 128 17.67 -1.25 0.35
C ALA A 128 18.14 -2.70 0.56
N ASN A 129 18.83 -2.98 1.66
CA ASN A 129 19.22 -4.34 2.02
C ASN A 129 18.00 -5.21 2.32
N TRP A 130 17.07 -4.72 3.12
CA TRP A 130 15.79 -5.38 3.38
C TRP A 130 15.07 -5.74 2.07
N ALA A 131 14.98 -4.82 1.11
CA ALA A 131 14.31 -5.07 -0.16
C ALA A 131 14.98 -6.19 -0.97
N LYS A 132 16.32 -6.27 -0.96
CA LYS A 132 17.06 -7.37 -1.61
C LYS A 132 16.71 -8.73 -0.98
N LEU A 133 16.67 -8.80 0.34
CA LEU A 133 16.36 -10.03 1.09
C LEU A 133 14.89 -10.44 0.89
N VAL A 134 13.97 -9.48 0.89
CA VAL A 134 12.56 -9.74 0.56
C VAL A 134 12.40 -10.30 -0.86
N VAL A 135 13.13 -9.76 -1.84
CA VAL A 135 13.12 -10.31 -3.21
C VAL A 135 13.67 -11.73 -3.25
N ALA A 136 14.74 -12.02 -2.50
CA ALA A 136 15.31 -13.36 -2.39
C ALA A 136 14.34 -14.38 -1.73
N ASN A 137 13.43 -13.92 -0.89
CA ASN A 137 12.43 -14.75 -0.21
C ASN A 137 11.15 -15.01 -1.05
N MET A 138 10.99 -14.33 -2.19
CA MET A 138 9.78 -14.48 -2.99
C MET A 138 9.64 -15.88 -3.57
N ALA A 139 8.44 -16.46 -3.45
CA ALA A 139 8.07 -17.75 -4.03
C ALA A 139 8.00 -17.70 -5.57
N ARG A 140 7.75 -16.51 -6.12
CA ARG A 140 7.63 -16.28 -7.56
C ARG A 140 7.91 -14.83 -7.93
N THR A 141 8.14 -14.59 -9.20
CA THR A 141 8.19 -13.22 -9.76
C THR A 141 6.90 -12.46 -9.44
N PRO A 142 6.97 -11.22 -8.92
CA PRO A 142 5.81 -10.42 -8.59
C PRO A 142 4.85 -10.23 -9.76
N LYS A 143 3.59 -10.67 -9.59
CA LYS A 143 2.51 -10.53 -10.59
C LYS A 143 1.18 -10.25 -9.90
N GLY A 144 0.19 -9.75 -10.64
CA GLY A 144 -1.16 -9.52 -10.15
C GLY A 144 -1.30 -8.37 -9.15
N ASN A 145 -2.49 -8.22 -8.61
CA ASN A 145 -2.86 -7.24 -7.58
C ASN A 145 -2.85 -7.88 -6.17
N ASP A 146 -3.33 -7.16 -5.16
CA ASP A 146 -3.36 -7.66 -3.78
C ASP A 146 -4.25 -8.91 -3.62
N ARG A 147 -5.40 -9.00 -4.36
CA ARG A 147 -6.23 -10.22 -4.36
C ARG A 147 -5.45 -11.44 -4.85
N ALA A 148 -4.70 -11.27 -5.94
CA ALA A 148 -3.89 -12.34 -6.48
C ALA A 148 -2.78 -12.82 -5.51
N GLN A 149 -2.33 -11.99 -4.58
CA GLN A 149 -1.42 -12.42 -3.53
C GLN A 149 -2.16 -13.23 -2.45
N ILE A 150 -3.34 -12.78 -2.02
CA ILE A 150 -4.19 -13.50 -1.05
C ILE A 150 -4.58 -14.88 -1.62
N MET A 151 -5.03 -14.91 -2.88
CA MET A 151 -5.38 -16.18 -3.57
C MET A 151 -4.17 -17.11 -3.71
N ALA A 152 -2.97 -16.58 -3.96
CA ALA A 152 -1.75 -17.40 -4.04
C ALA A 152 -1.44 -18.09 -2.70
N VAL A 153 -1.68 -17.42 -1.57
CA VAL A 153 -1.56 -18.04 -0.24
C VAL A 153 -2.64 -19.10 -0.05
N ALA A 154 -3.89 -18.83 -0.39
CA ALA A 154 -4.98 -19.79 -0.29
C ALA A 154 -4.72 -21.05 -1.16
N ALA A 155 -4.16 -20.86 -2.35
CA ALA A 155 -3.81 -21.94 -3.28
C ALA A 155 -2.51 -22.69 -2.95
N GLY A 156 -1.78 -22.30 -1.91
CA GLY A 156 -0.52 -22.94 -1.52
C GLY A 156 0.71 -22.56 -2.35
N GLU A 157 0.62 -21.52 -3.22
CA GLU A 157 1.78 -21.01 -3.97
C GLU A 157 2.80 -20.32 -3.05
N ALA A 158 2.35 -19.83 -1.89
CA ALA A 158 3.18 -19.21 -0.86
C ALA A 158 2.48 -19.33 0.50
N ASP A 159 3.21 -19.10 1.58
CA ASP A 159 2.67 -19.21 2.94
C ASP A 159 2.25 -17.86 3.51
N ILE A 160 2.91 -16.78 3.06
CA ILE A 160 2.62 -15.41 3.49
C ILE A 160 2.51 -14.45 2.29
N ALA A 161 1.70 -13.40 2.47
CA ALA A 161 1.53 -12.35 1.48
C ALA A 161 1.41 -10.97 2.14
N VAL A 162 1.81 -9.91 1.42
CA VAL A 162 1.58 -8.52 1.84
C VAL A 162 0.49 -7.91 0.98
N ALA A 163 -0.64 -7.55 1.60
CA ALA A 163 -1.80 -6.97 0.93
C ALA A 163 -2.57 -6.01 1.84
N ASN A 164 -3.44 -5.17 1.26
CA ASN A 164 -4.29 -4.27 2.02
C ASN A 164 -5.50 -5.01 2.60
N THR A 165 -5.89 -4.65 3.81
CA THR A 165 -6.96 -5.29 4.62
C THR A 165 -8.29 -5.43 3.89
N TYR A 166 -8.72 -4.40 3.18
CA TYR A 166 -10.04 -4.35 2.55
C TYR A 166 -10.23 -5.36 1.40
N TYR A 167 -9.15 -5.85 0.79
CA TYR A 167 -9.27 -6.83 -0.28
C TYR A 167 -9.84 -8.16 0.20
N HIS A 168 -9.36 -8.66 1.34
CA HIS A 168 -9.87 -9.90 1.93
C HIS A 168 -11.33 -9.74 2.35
N ALA A 169 -11.68 -8.64 3.03
CA ALA A 169 -13.06 -8.37 3.40
C ALA A 169 -14.00 -8.33 2.17
N LEU A 170 -13.56 -7.75 1.06
CA LEU A 170 -14.33 -7.72 -0.19
C LEU A 170 -14.45 -9.11 -0.84
N MET A 171 -13.43 -9.94 -0.73
CA MET A 171 -13.47 -11.33 -1.23
C MET A 171 -14.48 -12.15 -0.42
N LEU A 172 -14.44 -12.09 0.90
CA LEU A 172 -15.38 -12.77 1.80
C LEU A 172 -16.82 -12.30 1.62
N SER A 173 -17.05 -11.03 1.25
CA SER A 173 -18.40 -10.48 1.07
C SER A 173 -19.11 -10.94 -0.21
N GLY A 174 -18.46 -11.71 -1.06
CA GLY A 174 -19.01 -12.19 -2.34
C GLY A 174 -19.31 -11.10 -3.39
N LYS A 175 -19.02 -9.83 -3.08
CA LYS A 175 -19.33 -8.69 -3.97
C LYS A 175 -18.54 -8.66 -5.27
N LYS A 176 -17.60 -9.59 -5.45
CA LYS A 176 -16.72 -9.66 -6.63
C LYS A 176 -16.63 -11.05 -7.27
N GLY A 177 -17.66 -11.86 -7.09
CA GLY A 177 -17.78 -13.20 -7.68
C GLY A 177 -17.48 -14.34 -6.70
N ALA A 178 -18.20 -15.45 -6.86
CA ALA A 178 -18.08 -16.66 -6.02
C ALA A 178 -16.68 -17.31 -6.08
N GLU A 179 -15.96 -17.14 -7.18
CA GLU A 179 -14.59 -17.61 -7.40
C GLU A 179 -13.52 -16.91 -6.54
N GLN A 180 -13.92 -15.93 -5.72
CA GLN A 180 -13.04 -15.17 -4.83
C GLN A 180 -13.37 -15.39 -3.34
N GLN A 181 -14.27 -16.33 -3.05
CA GLN A 181 -14.65 -16.69 -1.67
C GLN A 181 -13.75 -17.78 -1.09
#